data_59e67e4d19283aa6a6ea8c36a1f4e6df
#
_entry.id   59e67e4d19283aa6a6ea8c36a1f4e6df
#
_cell.length_a   1.000
_cell.length_b   1.000
_cell.length_c   1.000
_cell.angle_alpha   90.00
_cell.angle_beta   90.00
_cell.angle_gamma   90.00
#
_symmetry.space_group_name_H-M   'P 1'
#
loop_
_entity.id
_entity.type
_entity.pdbx_description
1 polymer ?
#
loop_
_entity_poly.entity_id
_entity_poly.type
_entity_poly.pdbx_seq_one_letter_code
_entity_poly.pdbx_strand_id
1 'polypeptide(L)'
;MKFIFLDTSYLQALANPGDDLHQRVIEVTEKLGVFVPVTSEMVLTELLNALSSKGRYLRQIALEITTKLQNDSQVEIVIQTSELFKNAVGFYSQRLDKGYSLTDCASMLIMRQKGIQDILTYDKHFLQEGFNALLRE
;
A
#
# COMPACT_ATOMS: atom_id res chain seq x y z
N MET A 1 -1.38 -1.88 -20.14
CA MET A 1 -0.51 -1.47 -19.02
C MET A 1 -1.00 -2.10 -17.73
N LYS A 2 -0.08 -2.70 -16.99
CA LYS A 2 -0.41 -3.40 -15.76
C LYS A 2 -0.62 -2.41 -14.60
N PHE A 3 -1.68 -2.60 -13.82
CA PHE A 3 -1.96 -1.81 -12.62
C PHE A 3 -1.55 -2.60 -11.40
N ILE A 4 -0.80 -1.99 -10.50
CA ILE A 4 -0.34 -2.64 -9.27
C ILE A 4 -0.62 -1.70 -8.09
N PHE A 5 -1.25 -2.24 -7.06
CA PHE A 5 -1.54 -1.47 -5.84
C PHE A 5 -0.29 -1.44 -4.94
N LEU A 6 -0.01 -0.27 -4.37
CA LEU A 6 1.12 -0.09 -3.45
C LEU A 6 0.60 -0.11 -2.01
N ASP A 7 1.02 -1.11 -1.24
CA ASP A 7 0.67 -1.23 0.17
C ASP A 7 1.64 -0.45 1.05
N THR A 8 1.23 -0.17 2.27
CA THR A 8 2.06 0.53 3.25
C THR A 8 3.39 -0.19 3.51
N SER A 9 3.36 -1.52 3.63
CA SER A 9 4.57 -2.30 3.88
C SER A 9 5.62 -2.13 2.77
N TYR A 10 5.18 -2.02 1.53
CA TYR A 10 6.06 -1.75 0.40
C TYR A 10 6.71 -0.37 0.52
N LEU A 11 5.89 0.64 0.79
CA LEU A 11 6.39 2.02 0.90
C LEU A 11 7.29 2.21 2.11
N GLN A 12 6.98 1.57 3.25
CA GLN A 12 7.85 1.58 4.43
C GLN A 12 9.21 0.97 4.13
N ALA A 13 9.21 -0.19 3.48
CA ALA A 13 10.46 -0.89 3.15
C ALA A 13 11.28 -0.11 2.12
N LEU A 14 10.61 0.57 1.18
CA LEU A 14 11.28 1.43 0.22
C LEU A 14 11.95 2.62 0.92
N ALA A 15 11.27 3.20 1.91
CA ALA A 15 11.73 4.38 2.64
C ALA A 15 12.87 4.07 3.61
N ASN A 16 12.86 2.90 4.24
CA ASN A 16 13.76 2.58 5.35
C ASN A 16 14.75 1.50 4.97
N PRO A 17 16.04 1.86 4.73
CA PRO A 17 17.07 0.86 4.42
C PRO A 17 17.27 -0.18 5.51
N GLY A 18 16.83 0.11 6.75
CA GLY A 18 16.89 -0.83 7.87
C GLY A 18 15.72 -1.80 7.94
N ASP A 19 14.74 -1.65 7.05
CA ASP A 19 13.61 -2.58 6.99
C ASP A 19 14.05 -3.91 6.38
N ASP A 20 13.60 -5.02 6.97
CA ASP A 20 13.98 -6.37 6.53
C ASP A 20 13.64 -6.62 5.06
N LEU A 21 12.61 -5.95 4.54
CA LEU A 21 12.15 -6.13 3.16
C LEU A 21 12.78 -5.14 2.17
N HIS A 22 13.66 -4.24 2.64
CA HIS A 22 14.19 -3.17 1.80
C HIS A 22 14.82 -3.69 0.49
N GLN A 23 15.73 -4.64 0.61
CA GLN A 23 16.43 -5.18 -0.56
C GLN A 23 15.46 -5.91 -1.50
N ARG A 24 14.54 -6.68 -0.92
CA ARG A 24 13.54 -7.40 -1.72
C ARG A 24 12.63 -6.46 -2.49
N VAL A 25 12.23 -5.35 -1.88
CA VAL A 25 11.39 -4.34 -2.53
C VAL A 25 12.10 -3.78 -3.77
N ILE A 26 13.37 -3.46 -3.64
CA ILE A 26 14.16 -2.93 -4.75
C ILE A 26 14.25 -3.96 -5.89
N GLU A 27 14.58 -5.21 -5.56
CA GLU A 27 14.72 -6.29 -6.53
C GLU A 27 13.42 -6.57 -7.27
N VAL A 28 12.30 -6.67 -6.53
CA VAL A 28 10.99 -6.96 -7.13
C VAL A 28 10.56 -5.80 -8.03
N THR A 29 10.76 -4.56 -7.57
CA THR A 29 10.38 -3.38 -8.35
C THR A 29 11.15 -3.33 -9.68
N GLU A 30 12.43 -3.62 -9.65
CA GLU A 30 13.25 -3.65 -10.86
C GLU A 30 12.75 -4.71 -11.86
N LYS A 31 12.38 -5.89 -11.36
CA LYS A 31 11.91 -6.99 -12.21
C LYS A 31 10.54 -6.70 -12.83
N LEU A 32 9.71 -5.92 -12.16
CA LEU A 32 8.36 -5.61 -12.67
C LEU A 32 8.40 -4.72 -13.91
N GLY A 33 9.44 -3.90 -14.06
CA GLY A 33 9.51 -2.94 -15.15
C GLY A 33 8.45 -1.84 -15.01
N VAL A 34 7.82 -1.48 -16.14
CA VAL A 34 6.85 -0.38 -16.16
C VAL A 34 5.46 -0.88 -15.79
N PHE A 35 4.81 -0.17 -14.86
CA PHE A 35 3.43 -0.43 -14.45
C PHE A 35 2.79 0.87 -13.99
N VAL A 36 1.46 0.87 -13.84
CA VAL A 36 0.72 2.02 -13.30
C VAL A 36 0.53 1.80 -11.80
N PRO A 37 1.18 2.60 -10.96
CA PRO A 37 0.99 2.48 -9.51
C PRO A 37 -0.36 3.06 -9.09
N VAL A 38 -1.03 2.34 -8.21
CA VAL A 38 -2.28 2.79 -7.58
C VAL A 38 -2.09 2.68 -6.08
N THR A 39 -2.46 3.70 -5.34
CA THR A 39 -2.47 3.65 -3.88
C THR A 39 -3.63 4.50 -3.36
N SER A 40 -3.66 4.78 -2.06
CA SER A 40 -4.74 5.56 -1.48
C SER A 40 -4.22 6.52 -0.44
N GLU A 41 -5.03 7.53 -0.11
CA GLU A 41 -4.71 8.45 0.98
C GLU A 41 -4.61 7.72 2.32
N MET A 42 -5.40 6.66 2.53
CA MET A 42 -5.30 5.87 3.77
C MET A 42 -3.93 5.20 3.88
N VAL A 43 -3.40 4.66 2.78
CA VAL A 43 -2.06 4.07 2.76
C VAL A 43 -1.00 5.14 3.06
N LEU A 44 -1.10 6.31 2.45
CA LEU A 44 -0.15 7.40 2.69
C LEU A 44 -0.22 7.91 4.13
N THR A 45 -1.42 7.99 4.70
CA THR A 45 -1.60 8.32 6.12
C THR A 45 -0.88 7.29 7.00
N GLU A 46 -1.06 6.02 6.71
CA GLU A 46 -0.43 4.94 7.47
C GLU A 46 1.09 4.99 7.35
N LEU A 47 1.61 5.27 6.16
CA LEU A 47 3.06 5.43 5.95
C LEU A 47 3.62 6.58 6.80
N LEU A 48 3.01 7.75 6.71
CA LEU A 48 3.46 8.92 7.46
C LEU A 48 3.39 8.68 8.97
N ASN A 49 2.34 8.02 9.43
CA ASN A 49 2.18 7.68 10.85
C ASN A 49 3.22 6.65 11.30
N ALA A 50 3.47 5.63 10.50
CA ALA A 50 4.40 4.57 10.85
C ALA A 50 5.83 5.07 11.03
N LEU A 51 6.25 6.05 10.23
CA LEU A 51 7.60 6.60 10.29
C LEU A 51 7.70 7.87 11.14
N SER A 52 6.58 8.32 11.71
CA SER A 52 6.52 9.59 12.44
C SER A 52 7.43 9.65 13.67
N SER A 53 7.65 8.52 14.34
CA SER A 53 8.47 8.43 15.55
C SER A 53 9.84 7.82 15.31
N LYS A 54 10.26 7.65 14.06
CA LYS A 54 11.49 6.98 13.67
C LYS A 54 12.66 7.95 13.41
N GLY A 55 12.55 9.20 13.86
CA GLY A 55 13.57 10.21 13.69
C GLY A 55 13.35 11.08 12.46
N ARG A 56 14.06 12.21 12.45
CA ARG A 56 13.88 13.25 11.43
C ARG A 56 14.13 12.72 10.01
N TYR A 57 15.15 11.90 9.85
CA TYR A 57 15.51 11.38 8.51
C TYR A 57 14.38 10.57 7.89
N LEU A 58 13.83 9.59 8.63
CA LEU A 58 12.76 8.76 8.10
C LEU A 58 11.45 9.52 7.93
N ARG A 59 11.18 10.50 8.80
CA ARG A 59 10.04 11.40 8.60
C ARG A 59 10.18 12.17 7.29
N GLN A 60 11.38 12.67 7.00
CA GLN A 60 11.66 13.41 5.77
C GLN A 60 11.49 12.51 4.54
N ILE A 61 12.00 11.28 4.59
CA ILE A 61 11.87 10.33 3.48
C ILE A 61 10.39 9.99 3.23
N ALA A 62 9.61 9.74 4.30
CA ALA A 62 8.18 9.47 4.16
C ALA A 62 7.45 10.64 3.49
N LEU A 63 7.79 11.86 3.88
CA LEU A 63 7.23 13.07 3.28
C LEU A 63 7.61 13.17 1.80
N GLU A 64 8.86 12.93 1.46
CA GLU A 64 9.34 12.99 0.07
C GLU A 64 8.65 11.95 -0.81
N ILE A 65 8.48 10.71 -0.32
CA ILE A 65 7.76 9.67 -1.06
C ILE A 65 6.32 10.09 -1.30
N THR A 66 5.64 10.58 -0.26
CA THR A 66 4.25 11.03 -0.37
C THR A 66 4.12 12.15 -1.40
N THR A 67 4.98 13.17 -1.30
CA THR A 67 4.95 14.31 -2.22
C THR A 67 5.24 13.89 -3.66
N LYS A 68 6.21 12.99 -3.84
CA LYS A 68 6.57 12.48 -5.16
C LYS A 68 5.41 11.74 -5.80
N LEU A 69 4.74 10.88 -5.04
CA LEU A 69 3.57 10.15 -5.54
C LEU A 69 2.43 11.09 -5.89
N GLN A 70 2.19 12.12 -5.07
CA GLN A 70 1.14 13.11 -5.33
C GLN A 70 1.37 13.91 -6.59
N ASN A 71 2.64 14.19 -6.90
CA ASN A 71 3.02 15.02 -8.05
C ASN A 71 3.25 14.23 -9.34
N ASP A 72 3.21 12.90 -9.27
CA ASP A 72 3.43 12.05 -10.44
C ASP A 72 2.10 11.78 -11.14
N SER A 73 1.93 12.29 -12.36
CA SER A 73 0.70 12.12 -13.14
C SER A 73 0.41 10.67 -13.53
N GLN A 74 1.41 9.78 -13.44
CA GLN A 74 1.26 8.35 -13.76
C GLN A 74 0.73 7.54 -12.56
N VAL A 75 0.70 8.14 -11.37
CA VAL A 75 0.25 7.46 -10.16
C VAL A 75 -1.19 7.83 -9.87
N GLU A 76 -2.02 6.84 -9.63
CA GLU A 76 -3.39 7.08 -9.18
C GLU A 76 -3.45 6.98 -7.65
N ILE A 77 -3.88 8.06 -6.99
CA ILE A 77 -4.10 8.08 -5.55
C ILE A 77 -5.59 8.20 -5.29
N VAL A 78 -6.17 7.17 -4.70
CA VAL A 78 -7.59 7.14 -4.38
C VAL A 78 -7.84 8.00 -3.14
N ILE A 79 -8.74 8.96 -3.28
CA ILE A 79 -9.10 9.89 -2.20
C ILE A 79 -9.88 9.14 -1.13
N GLN A 80 -9.57 9.41 0.15
CA GLN A 80 -10.33 8.85 1.26
C GLN A 80 -11.63 9.64 1.43
N THR A 81 -12.74 9.04 0.97
CA THR A 81 -14.08 9.60 1.13
C THR A 81 -14.76 8.98 2.34
N SER A 82 -15.83 9.64 2.83
CA SER A 82 -16.67 9.05 3.87
C SER A 82 -17.28 7.72 3.43
N GLU A 83 -17.63 7.62 2.15
CA GLU A 83 -18.17 6.38 1.59
C GLU A 83 -17.15 5.24 1.65
N LEU A 84 -15.91 5.50 1.25
CA LEU A 84 -14.84 4.51 1.32
C LEU A 84 -14.62 4.08 2.77
N PHE A 85 -14.59 5.04 3.69
CA PHE A 85 -14.43 4.74 5.11
C PHE A 85 -15.54 3.83 5.62
N LYS A 86 -16.80 4.17 5.34
CA LYS A 86 -17.95 3.37 5.76
C LYS A 86 -17.91 1.96 5.18
N ASN A 87 -17.56 1.85 3.90
CA ASN A 87 -17.48 0.55 3.23
C ASN A 87 -16.35 -0.30 3.82
N ALA A 88 -15.21 0.32 4.14
CA ALA A 88 -14.09 -0.36 4.78
C ALA A 88 -14.47 -0.86 6.17
N VAL A 89 -15.19 -0.05 6.96
CA VAL A 89 -15.70 -0.46 8.27
C VAL A 89 -16.65 -1.65 8.13
N GLY A 90 -17.53 -1.62 7.14
CA GLY A 90 -18.44 -2.74 6.85
C GLY A 90 -17.68 -4.02 6.53
N PHE A 91 -16.66 -3.95 5.69
CA PHE A 91 -15.83 -5.10 5.35
C PHE A 91 -15.05 -5.60 6.57
N TYR A 92 -14.50 -4.68 7.35
CA TYR A 92 -13.82 -4.99 8.61
C TYR A 92 -14.74 -5.80 9.53
N SER A 93 -16.01 -5.38 9.66
CA SER A 93 -16.98 -6.08 10.52
C SER A 93 -17.27 -7.51 10.04
N GLN A 94 -17.11 -7.78 8.75
CA GLN A 94 -17.32 -9.10 8.16
C GLN A 94 -16.09 -9.99 8.25
N ARG A 95 -14.97 -9.47 8.76
CA ARG A 95 -13.68 -10.17 8.81
C ARG A 95 -13.03 -10.07 10.20
N LEU A 96 -13.83 -10.11 11.27
CA LEU A 96 -13.33 -9.95 12.64
C LEU A 96 -12.31 -10.99 13.04
N ASP A 97 -12.33 -12.15 12.39
CA ASP A 97 -11.42 -13.27 12.66
C ASP A 97 -10.10 -13.20 11.87
N LYS A 98 -9.97 -12.23 10.95
CA LYS A 98 -8.84 -12.22 10.01
C LYS A 98 -7.65 -11.35 10.43
N GLY A 99 -7.85 -10.41 11.33
CA GLY A 99 -6.79 -9.50 11.76
C GLY A 99 -6.41 -8.44 10.73
N TYR A 100 -7.25 -8.21 9.72
CA TYR A 100 -7.02 -7.15 8.74
C TYR A 100 -7.11 -5.79 9.40
N SER A 101 -6.20 -4.86 9.07
CA SER A 101 -6.36 -3.47 9.47
C SER A 101 -7.46 -2.80 8.64
N LEU A 102 -7.92 -1.64 9.10
CA LEU A 102 -8.91 -0.89 8.31
C LEU A 102 -8.31 -0.44 6.97
N THR A 103 -7.02 -0.09 6.95
CA THR A 103 -6.32 0.24 5.71
C THR A 103 -6.28 -0.95 4.76
N ASP A 104 -6.02 -2.16 5.28
CA ASP A 104 -6.09 -3.39 4.47
C ASP A 104 -7.47 -3.55 3.84
N CYS A 105 -8.52 -3.37 4.63
CA CYS A 105 -9.90 -3.48 4.14
C CYS A 105 -10.19 -2.48 3.04
N ALA A 106 -9.79 -1.23 3.23
CA ALA A 106 -9.97 -0.19 2.21
C ALA A 106 -9.20 -0.53 0.93
N SER A 107 -7.96 -0.99 1.07
CA SER A 107 -7.12 -1.37 -0.08
C SER A 107 -7.75 -2.52 -0.87
N MET A 108 -8.26 -3.54 -0.18
CA MET A 108 -8.93 -4.68 -0.81
C MET A 108 -10.18 -4.25 -1.58
N LEU A 109 -10.99 -3.36 -1.00
CA LEU A 109 -12.17 -2.83 -1.68
C LEU A 109 -11.82 -2.03 -2.92
N ILE A 110 -10.80 -1.18 -2.84
CA ILE A 110 -10.31 -0.40 -3.98
C ILE A 110 -9.85 -1.33 -5.10
N MET A 111 -9.06 -2.33 -4.75
CA MET A 111 -8.54 -3.29 -5.73
C MET A 111 -9.67 -4.03 -6.43
N ARG A 112 -10.66 -4.51 -5.68
CA ARG A 112 -11.81 -5.20 -6.27
C ARG A 112 -12.61 -4.29 -7.20
N GLN A 113 -12.85 -3.06 -6.77
CA GLN A 113 -13.61 -2.11 -7.56
C GLN A 113 -12.90 -1.78 -8.88
N LYS A 114 -11.57 -1.70 -8.86
CA LYS A 114 -10.76 -1.36 -10.04
C LYS A 114 -10.33 -2.59 -10.86
N GLY A 115 -10.61 -3.80 -10.37
CA GLY A 115 -10.18 -5.02 -11.04
C GLY A 115 -8.67 -5.25 -10.95
N ILE A 116 -8.02 -4.75 -9.91
CA ILE A 116 -6.59 -4.92 -9.69
C ILE A 116 -6.36 -6.20 -8.89
N GLN A 117 -5.53 -7.10 -9.43
CA GLN A 117 -5.22 -8.37 -8.79
C GLN A 117 -3.88 -8.37 -8.08
N ASP A 118 -2.93 -7.53 -8.52
CA ASP A 118 -1.56 -7.52 -8.02
C ASP A 118 -1.33 -6.39 -7.03
N ILE A 119 -0.65 -6.72 -5.92
CA ILE A 119 -0.30 -5.74 -4.90
C ILE A 119 1.13 -5.95 -4.45
N LEU A 120 1.87 -4.86 -4.32
CA LEU A 120 3.20 -4.87 -3.73
C LEU A 120 3.06 -4.87 -2.21
N THR A 121 3.01 -6.06 -1.65
CA THR A 121 2.91 -6.33 -0.21
C THR A 121 3.57 -7.65 0.12
N TYR A 122 4.04 -7.79 1.35
CA TYR A 122 4.47 -9.06 1.92
C TYR A 122 3.41 -9.65 2.85
N ASP A 123 2.30 -8.92 3.05
CA ASP A 123 1.25 -9.32 4.00
C ASP A 123 0.38 -10.45 3.41
N LYS A 124 0.36 -11.58 4.11
CA LYS A 124 -0.43 -12.74 3.70
C LYS A 124 -1.93 -12.49 3.74
N HIS A 125 -2.39 -11.42 4.42
CA HIS A 125 -3.80 -11.08 4.46
C HIS A 125 -4.39 -10.93 3.06
N PHE A 126 -3.62 -10.35 2.13
CA PHE A 126 -4.08 -10.15 0.77
C PHE A 126 -4.23 -11.48 0.02
N LEU A 127 -3.37 -12.45 0.30
CA LEU A 127 -3.52 -13.80 -0.27
C LEU A 127 -4.82 -14.45 0.18
N GLN A 128 -5.23 -14.22 1.43
CA GLN A 128 -6.46 -14.80 1.98
C GLN A 128 -7.71 -14.29 1.25
N GLU A 129 -7.63 -13.11 0.65
CA GLU A 129 -8.74 -12.53 -0.11
C GLU A 129 -8.59 -12.71 -1.62
N GLY A 130 -7.61 -13.51 -2.07
CA GLY A 130 -7.46 -13.88 -3.47
C GLY A 130 -6.58 -12.97 -4.30
N PHE A 131 -5.83 -12.06 -3.68
CA PHE A 131 -4.91 -11.17 -4.39
C PHE A 131 -3.51 -11.77 -4.48
N ASN A 132 -2.71 -11.29 -5.42
CA ASN A 132 -1.32 -11.70 -5.58
C ASN A 132 -0.40 -10.77 -4.79
N ALA A 133 0.23 -11.29 -3.74
CA ALA A 133 1.18 -10.54 -2.92
C ALA A 133 2.57 -10.66 -3.55
N LEU A 134 2.96 -9.67 -4.34
CA LEU A 134 4.15 -9.75 -5.19
C LEU A 134 5.47 -9.84 -4.43
N LEU A 135 5.52 -9.34 -3.20
CA LEU A 135 6.75 -9.44 -2.40
C LEU A 135 6.96 -10.83 -1.82
N ARG A 136 5.97 -11.71 -1.95
CA ARG A 136 6.06 -13.12 -1.50
C ARG A 136 6.38 -14.10 -2.62
N GLU A 137 6.45 -13.62 -3.83
CA GLU A 137 6.73 -14.48 -5.00
C GLU A 137 8.21 -14.65 -5.27
#